data_ebb130e7e2fff223d3f9d636992c0bf7
#
_entry.id   ebb130e7e2fff223d3f9d636992c0bf7
#
_cell.length_a   1.000
_cell.length_b   1.000
_cell.length_c   1.000
_cell.angle_alpha   90.00
_cell.angle_beta   90.00
_cell.angle_gamma   90.00
#
_symmetry.space_group_name_H-M   'P 1'
#
loop_
_entity.id
_entity.type
_entity.pdbx_description
1 polymer ?
#
loop_
_entity_poly.entity_id
_entity_poly.type
_entity_poly.pdbx_seq_one_letter_code
_entity_poly.pdbx_strand_id
1 'polypeptide(L)'
;MKLLKGILKALLILILVLVVAVIVFLLVISDNSTPDYKPSEDLTTLDGLLGKGIYESLDKIALIQKEDRPTSENNKIDFSFTYQDINDCVTDIIRTNESINNPTYLKDGGTDKIIQNGVVSLNSIEFKEVNNNFGVVARGSAFGFYNTTITLGLEEAPSIVDNVLYLKLGELKLGNKMSISAGFVKGFFNKFSLFKDSKNDIFDIENLTLNLDLNQKIEKFSGTNRFKDFFGGATFTTSYTQGENAHLDLSMDTKNIFINYDIPTPQFYELDPSSIALTGTRVTMSEECFNYIIQHKFDAESYNLDPLTLGGYEFKFGLNNLYFDVDASSTKSNILAEVSINNLKTLLNASIKETVVKESNYVKEVKFDVESFTLGKTLVPNDNFFDQIVIDEDTLTQGHSNFIKVKDIEFNRDNGEVSITYVPAI
;
A
#
# COMPACT_ATOMS: atom_id res chain seq x y z
N MET A 1 65.84 23.02 -37.38
CA MET A 1 64.90 24.12 -37.17
C MET A 1 63.61 24.06 -38.04
N LYS A 2 63.66 23.78 -39.35
CA LYS A 2 62.47 23.69 -40.20
C LYS A 2 61.50 22.53 -39.78
N LEU A 3 62.03 21.37 -39.39
CA LEU A 3 61.25 20.19 -38.97
C LEU A 3 60.48 20.49 -37.64
N LEU A 4 61.14 21.12 -36.67
CA LEU A 4 60.52 21.46 -35.39
C LEU A 4 59.37 22.47 -35.52
N LYS A 5 59.51 23.45 -36.44
CA LYS A 5 58.45 24.38 -36.79
C LYS A 5 57.27 23.72 -37.46
N GLY A 6 57.52 22.68 -38.28
CA GLY A 6 56.45 21.88 -38.90
C GLY A 6 55.66 21.05 -37.89
N ILE A 7 56.34 20.39 -36.95
CA ILE A 7 55.69 19.60 -35.87
C ILE A 7 54.88 20.54 -34.97
N LEU A 8 55.41 21.71 -34.60
CA LEU A 8 54.69 22.66 -33.75
C LEU A 8 53.42 23.20 -34.43
N LYS A 9 53.46 23.47 -35.76
CA LYS A 9 52.28 23.87 -36.52
C LYS A 9 51.22 22.74 -36.56
N ALA A 10 51.64 21.48 -36.82
CA ALA A 10 50.73 20.37 -36.84
C ALA A 10 50.06 20.12 -35.49
N LEU A 11 50.85 20.26 -34.39
CA LEU A 11 50.30 20.14 -33.01
C LEU A 11 49.30 21.27 -32.71
N LEU A 12 49.59 22.50 -33.14
CA LEU A 12 48.69 23.64 -32.92
C LEU A 12 47.37 23.49 -33.70
N ILE A 13 47.44 22.97 -34.94
CA ILE A 13 46.24 22.67 -35.75
C ILE A 13 45.44 21.53 -35.09
N LEU A 14 46.09 20.50 -34.56
CA LEU A 14 45.41 19.42 -33.87
C LEU A 14 44.69 19.91 -32.61
N ILE A 15 45.34 20.77 -31.80
CA ILE A 15 44.73 21.37 -30.64
C ILE A 15 43.54 22.24 -31.04
N LEU A 16 43.67 23.03 -32.11
CA LEU A 16 42.57 23.87 -32.58
C LEU A 16 41.39 23.03 -33.06
N VAL A 17 41.63 21.95 -33.79
CA VAL A 17 40.58 21.01 -34.25
C VAL A 17 39.90 20.36 -33.04
N LEU A 18 40.65 19.95 -32.00
CA LEU A 18 40.11 19.41 -30.77
C LEU A 18 39.23 20.42 -30.01
N VAL A 19 39.72 21.68 -29.90
CA VAL A 19 38.94 22.74 -29.26
C VAL A 19 37.66 23.04 -30.03
N VAL A 20 37.75 23.15 -31.38
CA VAL A 20 36.54 23.32 -32.20
C VAL A 20 35.58 22.15 -32.07
N ALA A 21 36.07 20.90 -32.07
CA ALA A 21 35.25 19.73 -31.84
C ALA A 21 34.54 19.74 -30.50
N VAL A 22 35.24 20.13 -29.42
CA VAL A 22 34.65 20.30 -28.09
C VAL A 22 33.61 21.41 -28.09
N ILE A 23 33.87 22.56 -28.71
CA ILE A 23 32.90 23.66 -28.81
C ILE A 23 31.66 23.21 -29.60
N VAL A 24 31.84 22.56 -30.73
CA VAL A 24 30.72 22.01 -31.52
C VAL A 24 29.93 20.99 -30.73
N PHE A 25 30.60 20.08 -30.04
CA PHE A 25 29.96 19.11 -29.13
C PHE A 25 29.13 19.82 -28.06
N LEU A 26 29.70 20.79 -27.37
CA LEU A 26 28.99 21.57 -26.35
C LEU A 26 27.79 22.32 -26.95
N LEU A 27 27.92 22.89 -28.15
CA LEU A 27 26.81 23.57 -28.84
C LEU A 27 25.69 22.59 -29.24
N VAL A 28 26.03 21.36 -29.61
CA VAL A 28 25.04 20.34 -29.95
C VAL A 28 24.23 19.86 -28.77
N ILE A 29 24.86 19.72 -27.62
CA ILE A 29 24.20 19.28 -26.39
C ILE A 29 23.66 20.41 -25.54
N SER A 30 23.94 21.68 -25.90
CA SER A 30 23.39 22.84 -25.20
C SER A 30 21.91 22.98 -25.43
N ASP A 31 21.15 23.14 -24.34
CA ASP A 31 19.72 23.35 -24.36
C ASP A 31 19.32 24.34 -23.26
N ASN A 32 18.78 25.47 -23.65
CA ASN A 32 18.31 26.51 -22.75
C ASN A 32 16.78 26.49 -22.56
N SER A 33 16.11 25.41 -22.95
CA SER A 33 14.67 25.28 -22.76
C SER A 33 14.31 25.37 -21.27
N THR A 34 13.21 26.03 -20.99
CA THR A 34 12.59 26.08 -19.65
C THR A 34 11.63 24.90 -19.49
N PRO A 35 11.29 24.52 -18.27
CA PRO A 35 10.22 23.55 -18.04
C PRO A 35 8.90 24.03 -18.63
N ASP A 36 8.15 23.11 -19.26
CA ASP A 36 6.79 23.40 -19.73
C ASP A 36 5.79 23.31 -18.58
N TYR A 37 6.10 22.49 -17.59
CA TYR A 37 5.31 22.32 -16.38
C TYR A 37 5.34 23.55 -15.48
N LYS A 38 4.17 23.88 -14.94
CA LYS A 38 3.99 24.91 -13.90
C LYS A 38 3.31 24.27 -12.69
N PRO A 39 3.87 24.45 -11.50
CA PRO A 39 3.25 23.92 -10.28
C PRO A 39 1.83 24.46 -10.09
N SER A 40 0.93 23.61 -9.60
CA SER A 40 -0.41 24.03 -9.16
C SER A 40 -0.31 24.98 -7.97
N GLU A 41 -1.31 25.85 -7.77
CA GLU A 41 -1.37 26.71 -6.58
C GLU A 41 -1.36 25.88 -5.29
N ASP A 42 -2.20 24.84 -5.27
CA ASP A 42 -2.19 23.79 -4.26
C ASP A 42 -1.56 22.54 -4.88
N LEU A 43 -0.32 22.22 -4.48
CA LEU A 43 0.39 21.06 -5.01
C LEU A 43 -0.33 19.77 -4.63
N THR A 44 -0.52 18.90 -5.61
CA THR A 44 -0.99 17.55 -5.38
C THR A 44 0.13 16.76 -4.69
N THR A 45 -0.14 16.25 -3.49
CA THR A 45 0.80 15.38 -2.77
C THR A 45 0.55 13.91 -3.13
N LEU A 46 1.57 13.08 -2.97
CA LEU A 46 1.41 11.63 -3.21
C LEU A 46 0.37 11.02 -2.27
N ASP A 47 0.41 11.40 -0.99
CA ASP A 47 -0.58 10.92 -0.01
C ASP A 47 -1.99 11.40 -0.37
N GLY A 48 -2.13 12.62 -0.90
CA GLY A 48 -3.40 13.15 -1.39
C GLY A 48 -3.97 12.35 -2.57
N LEU A 49 -3.13 12.01 -3.55
CA LEU A 49 -3.53 11.18 -4.69
C LEU A 49 -3.95 9.77 -4.26
N LEU A 50 -3.14 9.13 -3.42
CA LEU A 50 -3.42 7.79 -2.93
C LEU A 50 -4.68 7.78 -2.06
N GLY A 51 -4.81 8.74 -1.13
CA GLY A 51 -5.98 8.88 -0.27
C GLY A 51 -7.26 9.07 -1.08
N LYS A 52 -7.22 9.96 -2.08
CA LYS A 52 -8.35 10.20 -2.99
C LYS A 52 -8.73 8.93 -3.76
N GLY A 53 -7.77 8.28 -4.42
CA GLY A 53 -8.01 7.08 -5.22
C GLY A 53 -8.62 5.95 -4.40
N ILE A 54 -8.10 5.69 -3.21
CA ILE A 54 -8.65 4.69 -2.29
C ILE A 54 -10.07 5.10 -1.87
N TYR A 55 -10.28 6.33 -1.41
CA TYR A 55 -11.57 6.81 -0.90
C TYR A 55 -12.68 6.70 -1.96
N GLU A 56 -12.44 7.24 -3.16
CA GLU A 56 -13.41 7.21 -4.26
C GLU A 56 -13.71 5.78 -4.74
N SER A 57 -12.69 4.91 -4.75
CA SER A 57 -12.87 3.51 -5.15
C SER A 57 -13.64 2.71 -4.10
N LEU A 58 -13.37 2.90 -2.81
CA LEU A 58 -14.13 2.25 -1.73
C LEU A 58 -15.61 2.66 -1.76
N ASP A 59 -15.91 3.93 -2.03
CA ASP A 59 -17.29 4.39 -2.19
C ASP A 59 -17.98 3.72 -3.38
N LYS A 60 -17.30 3.58 -4.52
CA LYS A 60 -17.84 2.86 -5.69
C LYS A 60 -18.12 1.38 -5.36
N ILE A 61 -17.17 0.70 -4.72
CA ILE A 61 -17.33 -0.71 -4.32
C ILE A 61 -18.49 -0.85 -3.32
N ALA A 62 -18.63 0.05 -2.37
CA ALA A 62 -19.73 0.03 -1.40
C ALA A 62 -21.12 0.20 -2.05
N LEU A 63 -21.23 1.02 -3.09
CA LEU A 63 -22.46 1.15 -3.87
C LEU A 63 -22.80 -0.15 -4.60
N ILE A 64 -21.80 -0.81 -5.21
CA ILE A 64 -22.00 -2.09 -5.91
C ILE A 64 -22.37 -3.19 -4.93
N GLN A 65 -21.78 -3.21 -3.75
CA GLN A 65 -22.09 -4.18 -2.69
C GLN A 65 -23.55 -4.06 -2.22
N LYS A 66 -24.10 -2.83 -2.12
CA LYS A 66 -25.52 -2.59 -1.79
C LYS A 66 -26.49 -3.13 -2.84
N GLU A 67 -26.06 -3.23 -4.09
CA GLU A 67 -26.88 -3.73 -5.20
C GLU A 67 -26.77 -5.25 -5.38
N ASP A 68 -26.15 -5.98 -4.44
CA ASP A 68 -25.89 -7.44 -4.50
C ASP A 68 -25.13 -7.90 -5.77
N ARG A 69 -24.27 -7.06 -6.33
CA ARG A 69 -23.57 -7.33 -7.58
C ARG A 69 -22.05 -7.15 -7.54
N PRO A 70 -21.32 -7.68 -6.55
CA PRO A 70 -19.87 -7.63 -6.61
C PRO A 70 -19.37 -8.55 -7.73
N THR A 71 -19.02 -7.96 -8.86
CA THR A 71 -18.30 -8.69 -9.93
C THR A 71 -16.80 -8.39 -9.82
N SER A 72 -15.98 -9.30 -10.35
CA SER A 72 -14.52 -9.11 -10.35
C SER A 72 -14.07 -7.86 -11.11
N GLU A 73 -14.87 -7.36 -12.04
CA GLU A 73 -14.53 -6.16 -12.83
C GLU A 73 -14.75 -4.86 -12.05
N ASN A 74 -15.65 -4.86 -11.06
CA ASN A 74 -16.09 -3.67 -10.35
C ASN A 74 -15.41 -3.54 -8.97
N ASN A 75 -14.57 -4.47 -8.58
CA ASN A 75 -13.99 -4.58 -7.24
C ASN A 75 -12.51 -4.17 -7.26
N LYS A 76 -12.25 -2.97 -7.80
CA LYS A 76 -10.90 -2.46 -7.99
C LYS A 76 -10.72 -1.11 -7.30
N ILE A 77 -9.55 -0.88 -6.76
CA ILE A 77 -9.09 0.45 -6.36
C ILE A 77 -8.26 1.01 -7.50
N ASP A 78 -8.73 2.09 -8.07
CA ASP A 78 -8.14 2.72 -9.24
C ASP A 78 -7.43 4.02 -8.85
N PHE A 79 -6.23 4.18 -9.36
CA PHE A 79 -5.44 5.40 -9.29
C PHE A 79 -5.18 5.88 -10.69
N SER A 80 -5.35 7.16 -10.95
CA SER A 80 -5.02 7.79 -12.22
C SER A 80 -4.07 8.95 -11.97
N PHE A 81 -2.90 8.91 -12.61
CA PHE A 81 -1.83 9.88 -12.43
C PHE A 81 -1.61 10.64 -13.74
N THR A 82 -2.05 11.88 -13.81
CA THR A 82 -1.69 12.78 -14.91
C THR A 82 -0.24 13.25 -14.77
N TYR A 83 0.34 13.77 -15.84
CA TYR A 83 1.68 14.39 -15.75
C TYR A 83 1.71 15.58 -14.80
N GLN A 84 0.59 16.33 -14.70
CA GLN A 84 0.47 17.42 -13.74
C GLN A 84 0.59 16.89 -12.30
N ASP A 85 -0.17 15.84 -11.97
CA ASP A 85 -0.13 15.22 -10.63
C ASP A 85 1.25 14.69 -10.28
N ILE A 86 1.91 13.99 -11.22
CA ILE A 86 3.25 13.44 -11.00
C ILE A 86 4.26 14.57 -10.76
N ASN A 87 4.21 15.63 -11.58
CA ASN A 87 5.12 16.76 -11.45
C ASN A 87 4.85 17.58 -10.17
N ASP A 88 3.59 17.73 -9.78
CA ASP A 88 3.21 18.37 -8.51
C ASP A 88 3.77 17.58 -7.31
N CYS A 89 3.61 16.24 -7.31
CA CYS A 89 4.18 15.38 -6.28
C CYS A 89 5.70 15.48 -6.21
N VAL A 90 6.39 15.49 -7.34
CA VAL A 90 7.86 15.67 -7.38
C VAL A 90 8.26 17.04 -6.86
N THR A 91 7.50 18.08 -7.21
CA THR A 91 7.73 19.43 -6.73
C THR A 91 7.52 19.53 -5.23
N ASP A 92 6.47 18.91 -4.70
CA ASP A 92 6.23 18.82 -3.24
C ASP A 92 7.40 18.14 -2.52
N ILE A 93 7.83 16.97 -3.04
CA ILE A 93 8.99 16.24 -2.48
C ILE A 93 10.26 17.12 -2.47
N ILE A 94 10.53 17.85 -3.55
CA ILE A 94 11.71 18.74 -3.63
C ILE A 94 11.61 19.89 -2.63
N ARG A 95 10.41 20.44 -2.43
CA ARG A 95 10.17 21.55 -1.50
C ARG A 95 10.22 21.14 -0.04
N THR A 96 9.79 19.91 0.28
CA THR A 96 9.59 19.44 1.66
C THR A 96 10.70 18.53 2.17
N ASN A 97 11.46 17.86 1.29
CA ASN A 97 12.52 16.94 1.69
C ASN A 97 13.70 17.70 2.32
N GLU A 98 13.98 17.43 3.58
CA GLU A 98 15.07 18.06 4.34
C GLU A 98 16.46 17.94 3.67
N SER A 99 16.70 16.86 2.91
CA SER A 99 17.96 16.62 2.21
C SER A 99 18.14 17.49 0.96
N ILE A 100 17.05 17.99 0.37
CA ILE A 100 17.04 18.86 -0.82
C ILE A 100 16.74 20.30 -0.40
N ASN A 101 15.75 20.49 0.45
CA ASN A 101 15.28 21.71 1.09
C ASN A 101 15.28 22.95 0.17
N ASN A 102 14.47 22.90 -0.89
CA ASN A 102 14.26 24.03 -1.79
C ASN A 102 12.78 24.46 -1.83
N PRO A 103 12.28 25.19 -0.83
CA PRO A 103 10.87 25.59 -0.73
C PRO A 103 10.40 26.53 -1.83
N THR A 104 11.32 27.13 -2.59
CA THR A 104 11.01 28.04 -3.70
C THR A 104 11.08 27.38 -5.07
N TYR A 105 11.37 26.08 -5.12
CA TYR A 105 11.50 25.33 -6.36
C TYR A 105 10.31 25.56 -7.30
N LEU A 106 10.58 26.05 -8.51
CA LEU A 106 9.63 26.40 -9.57
C LEU A 106 8.52 27.41 -9.16
N LYS A 107 8.67 28.14 -8.05
CA LYS A 107 7.62 29.04 -7.54
C LYS A 107 7.32 30.20 -8.50
N ASP A 108 8.33 30.72 -9.18
CA ASP A 108 8.21 31.84 -10.12
C ASP A 108 8.53 31.45 -11.57
N GLY A 109 8.40 30.15 -11.90
CA GLY A 109 8.79 29.64 -13.22
C GLY A 109 10.32 29.64 -13.42
N GLY A 110 11.08 29.87 -12.34
CA GLY A 110 12.52 29.93 -12.34
C GLY A 110 13.18 28.56 -12.45
N THR A 111 14.44 28.57 -12.87
CA THR A 111 15.33 27.42 -12.90
C THR A 111 16.03 27.24 -11.56
N ASP A 112 15.27 27.11 -10.49
CA ASP A 112 15.83 26.89 -9.16
C ASP A 112 16.60 25.56 -9.13
N LYS A 113 17.80 25.60 -8.55
CA LYS A 113 18.65 24.42 -8.50
C LYS A 113 18.12 23.43 -7.48
N ILE A 114 17.84 22.21 -7.91
CA ILE A 114 17.49 21.10 -6.99
C ILE A 114 18.72 20.70 -6.20
N ILE A 115 19.81 20.42 -6.90
CA ILE A 115 21.09 19.99 -6.32
C ILE A 115 22.22 20.73 -7.02
N GLN A 116 23.21 21.17 -6.26
CA GLN A 116 24.46 21.70 -6.79
C GLN A 116 25.65 20.95 -6.20
N ASN A 117 26.51 20.40 -7.06
CA ASN A 117 27.75 19.78 -6.67
C ASN A 117 28.92 20.42 -7.46
N GLY A 118 29.69 21.28 -6.80
CA GLY A 118 30.76 22.01 -7.44
C GLY A 118 30.24 22.93 -8.54
N VAL A 119 30.69 22.67 -9.78
CA VAL A 119 30.33 23.47 -10.96
C VAL A 119 29.10 22.92 -11.72
N VAL A 120 28.52 21.81 -11.28
CA VAL A 120 27.39 21.15 -11.94
C VAL A 120 26.15 21.28 -11.05
N SER A 121 25.01 21.56 -11.64
CA SER A 121 23.72 21.55 -10.95
C SER A 121 22.65 20.82 -11.73
N LEU A 122 21.70 20.20 -11.00
CA LEU A 122 20.42 19.76 -11.50
C LEU A 122 19.40 20.88 -11.20
N ASN A 123 18.75 21.39 -12.23
CA ASN A 123 17.90 22.58 -12.11
C ASN A 123 16.42 22.23 -12.09
N SER A 124 15.98 21.25 -12.91
CA SER A 124 14.58 20.79 -12.89
C SER A 124 14.47 19.35 -13.34
N ILE A 125 13.42 18.70 -12.87
CA ILE A 125 12.93 17.39 -13.34
C ILE A 125 11.47 17.59 -13.74
N GLU A 126 11.10 17.10 -14.92
CA GLU A 126 9.77 17.20 -15.47
C GLU A 126 9.39 15.87 -16.14
N PHE A 127 8.28 15.31 -15.71
CA PHE A 127 7.68 14.15 -16.35
C PHE A 127 6.74 14.60 -17.45
N LYS A 128 6.87 14.02 -18.62
CA LYS A 128 6.04 14.31 -19.78
C LYS A 128 6.10 13.20 -20.81
N GLU A 129 5.21 13.25 -21.79
CA GLU A 129 5.25 12.33 -22.91
C GLU A 129 6.52 12.55 -23.77
N VAL A 130 7.23 11.46 -24.05
CA VAL A 130 8.42 11.40 -24.90
C VAL A 130 8.22 10.28 -25.90
N ASN A 131 8.13 10.62 -27.19
CA ASN A 131 7.89 9.65 -28.28
C ASN A 131 6.63 8.78 -28.06
N ASN A 132 5.53 9.40 -27.65
CA ASN A 132 4.25 8.77 -27.33
C ASN A 132 4.30 7.77 -26.17
N ASN A 133 5.32 7.84 -25.31
CA ASN A 133 5.44 7.04 -24.11
C ASN A 133 5.76 7.92 -22.89
N PHE A 134 5.64 7.32 -21.74
CA PHE A 134 6.02 7.95 -20.48
C PHE A 134 7.51 8.30 -20.50
N GLY A 135 7.85 9.51 -20.07
CA GLY A 135 9.22 9.98 -20.06
C GLY A 135 9.51 11.03 -19.02
N VAL A 136 10.79 11.38 -18.90
CA VAL A 136 11.29 12.40 -18.00
C VAL A 136 12.35 13.26 -18.66
N VAL A 137 12.31 14.57 -18.38
CA VAL A 137 13.31 15.55 -18.82
C VAL A 137 13.96 16.14 -17.59
N ALA A 138 15.24 15.91 -17.41
CA ALA A 138 16.05 16.54 -16.39
C ALA A 138 16.89 17.67 -17.02
N ARG A 139 16.88 18.85 -16.40
CA ARG A 139 17.66 20.00 -16.84
C ARG A 139 18.79 20.28 -15.86
N GLY A 140 19.98 20.43 -16.39
CA GLY A 140 21.15 20.71 -15.59
C GLY A 140 21.96 21.86 -16.17
N SER A 141 22.84 22.42 -15.35
CA SER A 141 23.83 23.42 -15.79
C SER A 141 25.22 23.06 -15.33
N ALA A 142 26.21 23.51 -16.11
CA ALA A 142 27.62 23.44 -15.73
C ALA A 142 28.25 24.81 -15.79
N PHE A 143 29.16 25.10 -14.86
CA PHE A 143 29.88 26.39 -14.73
C PHE A 143 28.95 27.61 -14.59
N GLY A 144 27.68 27.41 -14.28
CA GLY A 144 26.69 28.49 -14.10
C GLY A 144 26.15 29.11 -15.40
N PHE A 145 26.69 28.75 -16.58
CA PHE A 145 26.29 29.35 -17.87
C PHE A 145 25.98 28.31 -18.95
N TYR A 146 26.43 27.08 -18.80
CA TYR A 146 26.22 26.04 -19.78
C TYR A 146 25.04 25.16 -19.36
N ASN A 147 23.94 25.23 -20.10
CA ASN A 147 22.72 24.47 -19.81
C ASN A 147 22.54 23.31 -20.79
N THR A 148 22.02 22.21 -20.30
CA THR A 148 21.67 21.04 -21.11
C THR A 148 20.47 20.30 -20.52
N THR A 149 19.82 19.47 -21.34
CA THR A 149 18.75 18.56 -20.92
C THR A 149 19.18 17.12 -21.11
N ILE A 150 18.69 16.26 -20.25
CA ILE A 150 18.71 14.81 -20.40
C ILE A 150 17.26 14.37 -20.52
N THR A 151 16.88 13.89 -21.69
CA THR A 151 15.54 13.35 -21.94
C THR A 151 15.61 11.85 -21.95
N LEU A 152 14.74 11.21 -21.20
CA LEU A 152 14.65 9.79 -21.05
C LEU A 152 13.19 9.37 -21.32
N GLY A 153 12.96 8.58 -22.38
CA GLY A 153 11.67 8.01 -22.71
C GLY A 153 11.68 6.51 -22.49
N LEU A 154 10.53 5.94 -22.16
CA LEU A 154 10.37 4.50 -22.10
C LEU A 154 10.31 3.92 -23.52
N GLU A 155 10.84 2.70 -23.70
CA GLU A 155 10.76 1.95 -24.96
C GLU A 155 9.33 1.45 -25.22
N GLU A 156 8.64 1.06 -24.14
CA GLU A 156 7.27 0.56 -24.15
C GLU A 156 6.47 1.12 -22.98
N ALA A 157 5.17 0.98 -23.01
CA ALA A 157 4.31 1.41 -21.92
C ALA A 157 4.67 0.68 -20.60
N PRO A 158 4.53 1.34 -19.44
CA PRO A 158 4.69 0.70 -18.15
C PRO A 158 3.88 -0.60 -18.06
N SER A 159 4.47 -1.66 -17.52
CA SER A 159 3.81 -2.96 -17.37
C SER A 159 4.00 -3.51 -15.95
N ILE A 160 3.05 -4.32 -15.48
CA ILE A 160 3.14 -5.00 -14.18
C ILE A 160 3.07 -6.51 -14.40
N VAL A 161 4.05 -7.22 -13.84
CA VAL A 161 4.09 -8.68 -13.79
C VAL A 161 4.42 -9.09 -12.36
N ASP A 162 3.63 -9.98 -11.77
CA ASP A 162 3.80 -10.46 -10.38
C ASP A 162 3.94 -9.32 -9.35
N ASN A 163 3.12 -8.27 -9.50
CA ASN A 163 3.14 -7.06 -8.68
C ASN A 163 4.45 -6.24 -8.75
N VAL A 164 5.29 -6.50 -9.73
CA VAL A 164 6.47 -5.68 -10.04
C VAL A 164 6.17 -4.79 -11.22
N LEU A 165 6.28 -3.47 -11.02
CA LEU A 165 6.16 -2.48 -12.11
C LEU A 165 7.49 -2.39 -12.85
N TYR A 166 7.44 -2.65 -14.15
CA TYR A 166 8.57 -2.60 -15.07
C TYR A 166 8.52 -1.33 -15.92
N LEU A 167 9.60 -0.55 -15.86
CA LEU A 167 9.79 0.65 -16.67
C LEU A 167 11.04 0.45 -17.53
N LYS A 168 10.85 0.05 -18.79
CA LYS A 168 11.95 -0.21 -19.71
C LYS A 168 12.43 1.07 -20.37
N LEU A 169 13.68 1.43 -20.13
CA LEU A 169 14.30 2.62 -20.69
C LEU A 169 14.61 2.41 -22.16
N GLY A 170 14.12 3.31 -23.00
CA GLY A 170 14.31 3.28 -24.44
C GLY A 170 15.29 4.34 -24.90
N GLU A 171 14.78 5.53 -25.21
CA GLU A 171 15.56 6.62 -25.76
C GLU A 171 16.17 7.49 -24.67
N LEU A 172 17.47 7.75 -24.80
CA LEU A 172 18.15 8.78 -24.02
C LEU A 172 18.64 9.85 -24.99
N LYS A 173 18.24 11.11 -24.79
CA LYS A 173 18.76 12.27 -25.52
C LYS A 173 19.54 13.18 -24.58
N LEU A 174 20.65 13.72 -25.09
CA LEU A 174 21.42 14.77 -24.46
C LEU A 174 21.29 16.05 -25.27
N GLY A 175 20.77 17.09 -24.66
CA GLY A 175 20.28 18.26 -25.37
C GLY A 175 19.14 17.91 -26.32
N ASN A 176 18.81 18.82 -27.24
CA ASN A 176 17.71 18.61 -28.19
C ASN A 176 18.08 17.75 -29.41
N LYS A 177 19.35 17.35 -29.58
CA LYS A 177 19.85 16.85 -30.86
C LYS A 177 20.62 15.54 -30.82
N MET A 178 21.11 15.11 -29.65
CA MET A 178 21.99 13.96 -29.59
C MET A 178 21.32 12.78 -28.88
N SER A 179 20.91 11.79 -29.67
CA SER A 179 20.45 10.50 -29.11
C SER A 179 21.64 9.65 -28.67
N ILE A 180 21.52 9.08 -27.50
CA ILE A 180 22.53 8.19 -26.91
C ILE A 180 21.99 6.76 -26.98
N SER A 181 22.80 5.85 -27.55
CA SER A 181 22.39 4.46 -27.66
C SER A 181 22.35 3.74 -26.31
N ALA A 182 21.46 2.75 -26.17
CA ALA A 182 21.38 1.89 -25.01
C ALA A 182 22.73 1.24 -24.64
N GLY A 183 23.51 0.85 -25.66
CA GLY A 183 24.86 0.28 -25.45
C GLY A 183 25.83 1.26 -24.77
N PHE A 184 25.76 2.55 -25.11
CA PHE A 184 26.56 3.58 -24.43
C PHE A 184 26.12 3.74 -22.96
N VAL A 185 24.81 3.78 -22.71
CA VAL A 185 24.23 3.88 -21.36
C VAL A 185 24.69 2.70 -20.49
N LYS A 186 24.59 1.47 -20.99
CA LYS A 186 25.10 0.25 -20.32
C LYS A 186 26.58 0.34 -20.03
N GLY A 187 27.38 0.75 -21.01
CA GLY A 187 28.83 0.93 -20.85
C GLY A 187 29.19 1.97 -19.79
N PHE A 188 28.43 3.06 -19.72
CA PHE A 188 28.61 4.12 -18.74
C PHE A 188 28.30 3.63 -17.33
N PHE A 189 27.14 3.03 -17.11
CA PHE A 189 26.76 2.50 -15.80
C PHE A 189 27.70 1.41 -15.31
N ASN A 190 28.12 0.50 -16.19
CA ASN A 190 29.09 -0.56 -15.86
C ASN A 190 30.46 0.02 -15.47
N LYS A 191 30.94 1.05 -16.18
CA LYS A 191 32.24 1.67 -15.95
C LYS A 191 32.30 2.44 -14.62
N PHE A 192 31.23 3.11 -14.25
CA PHE A 192 31.20 3.94 -13.04
C PHE A 192 30.68 3.18 -11.81
N SER A 193 30.30 1.92 -11.93
CA SER A 193 29.79 1.07 -10.84
C SER A 193 28.65 1.72 -10.04
N LEU A 194 27.88 2.64 -10.65
CA LEU A 194 26.91 3.51 -9.98
C LEU A 194 25.79 2.73 -9.28
N PHE A 195 25.59 1.44 -9.61
CA PHE A 195 24.57 0.59 -9.03
C PHE A 195 25.05 -0.77 -8.55
N LYS A 196 26.39 -1.01 -8.52
CA LYS A 196 26.96 -2.32 -8.15
C LYS A 196 26.73 -2.72 -6.69
N ASP A 197 26.50 -1.74 -5.81
CA ASP A 197 26.28 -1.97 -4.38
C ASP A 197 24.81 -1.78 -3.93
N SER A 198 23.88 -1.55 -4.86
CA SER A 198 22.46 -1.51 -4.49
C SER A 198 22.00 -2.94 -4.22
N LYS A 199 21.89 -3.29 -2.94
CA LYS A 199 21.23 -4.54 -2.48
C LYS A 199 19.74 -4.63 -2.87
N ASN A 200 19.25 -3.65 -3.62
CA ASN A 200 17.90 -3.61 -4.15
C ASN A 200 18.02 -3.83 -5.66
N ASP A 201 17.48 -4.92 -6.16
CA ASP A 201 17.32 -5.25 -7.58
C ASP A 201 16.35 -4.29 -8.30
N ILE A 202 16.46 -2.97 -7.98
CA ILE A 202 15.55 -1.95 -8.51
C ILE A 202 15.90 -1.62 -9.98
N PHE A 203 17.16 -1.71 -10.37
CA PHE A 203 17.59 -1.35 -11.71
C PHE A 203 18.40 -2.47 -12.36
N ASP A 204 17.81 -3.09 -13.38
CA ASP A 204 18.47 -4.06 -14.24
C ASP A 204 19.24 -3.35 -15.35
N ILE A 205 20.57 -3.28 -15.20
CA ILE A 205 21.46 -2.61 -16.17
C ILE A 205 21.49 -3.37 -17.50
N GLU A 206 21.37 -4.69 -17.49
CA GLU A 206 21.45 -5.51 -18.72
C GLU A 206 20.25 -5.27 -19.64
N ASN A 207 19.07 -5.10 -19.06
CA ASN A 207 17.84 -4.83 -19.77
C ASN A 207 17.46 -3.35 -19.77
N LEU A 208 18.19 -2.49 -19.07
CA LEU A 208 17.85 -1.08 -18.83
C LEU A 208 16.43 -0.92 -18.28
N THR A 209 16.06 -1.76 -17.32
CA THR A 209 14.72 -1.78 -16.75
C THR A 209 14.76 -1.37 -15.29
N LEU A 210 13.88 -0.46 -14.91
CA LEU A 210 13.60 -0.14 -13.51
C LEU A 210 12.47 -1.05 -13.02
N ASN A 211 12.73 -1.81 -11.96
CA ASN A 211 11.80 -2.76 -11.36
C ASN A 211 11.35 -2.23 -10.01
N LEU A 212 10.05 -1.99 -9.84
CA LEU A 212 9.49 -1.49 -8.58
C LEU A 212 8.51 -2.51 -8.02
N ASP A 213 8.91 -3.19 -6.94
CA ASP A 213 8.02 -4.07 -6.18
C ASP A 213 6.96 -3.25 -5.45
N LEU A 214 5.72 -3.34 -5.91
CA LEU A 214 4.59 -2.57 -5.38
C LEU A 214 4.19 -3.05 -3.99
N ASN A 215 4.28 -4.34 -3.70
CA ASN A 215 3.99 -4.88 -2.38
C ASN A 215 4.95 -4.28 -1.33
N GLN A 216 6.25 -4.28 -1.63
CA GLN A 216 7.25 -3.69 -0.75
C GLN A 216 7.06 -2.17 -0.55
N LYS A 217 6.53 -1.47 -1.56
CA LYS A 217 6.27 -0.02 -1.46
C LYS A 217 5.05 0.27 -0.60
N ILE A 218 3.97 -0.49 -0.74
CA ILE A 218 2.77 -0.35 0.09
C ILE A 218 3.10 -0.56 1.57
N GLU A 219 3.98 -1.52 1.90
CA GLU A 219 4.47 -1.73 3.26
C GLU A 219 5.11 -0.48 3.87
N LYS A 220 5.86 0.28 3.08
CA LYS A 220 6.56 1.49 3.55
C LYS A 220 5.67 2.72 3.61
N PHE A 221 4.66 2.80 2.74
CA PHE A 221 3.79 3.97 2.63
C PHE A 221 2.82 4.12 3.80
N SER A 222 2.30 3.02 4.30
CA SER A 222 1.18 3.09 5.25
C SER A 222 1.59 3.52 6.66
N GLY A 223 2.90 3.54 6.98
CA GLY A 223 3.38 3.80 8.35
C GLY A 223 2.71 2.92 9.43
N THR A 224 1.66 2.19 9.01
CA THR A 224 0.89 1.23 9.78
C THR A 224 0.75 -0.04 8.95
N ASN A 225 0.85 -1.20 9.57
CA ASN A 225 0.66 -2.49 8.90
C ASN A 225 -0.77 -2.68 8.37
N ARG A 226 -1.74 -1.85 8.75
CA ARG A 226 -3.17 -2.01 8.45
C ARG A 226 -3.50 -2.08 6.95
N PHE A 227 -2.90 -1.22 6.12
CA PHE A 227 -3.12 -1.29 4.66
C PHE A 227 -2.48 -2.52 4.03
N LYS A 228 -1.29 -2.91 4.49
CA LYS A 228 -0.65 -4.15 4.07
C LYS A 228 -1.51 -5.36 4.42
N ASP A 229 -2.02 -5.40 5.63
CA ASP A 229 -2.84 -6.50 6.13
C ASP A 229 -4.16 -6.58 5.33
N PHE A 230 -4.74 -5.44 4.96
CA PHE A 230 -5.96 -5.35 4.20
C PHE A 230 -5.77 -5.72 2.71
N PHE A 231 -4.68 -5.31 2.08
CA PHE A 231 -4.47 -5.40 0.64
C PHE A 231 -3.31 -6.31 0.22
N GLY A 232 -2.68 -7.02 1.15
CA GLY A 232 -1.49 -7.84 0.88
C GLY A 232 -1.68 -9.00 -0.10
N GLY A 233 -2.94 -9.38 -0.40
CA GLY A 233 -3.28 -10.38 -1.42
C GLY A 233 -3.78 -9.78 -2.75
N ALA A 234 -3.77 -8.46 -2.89
CA ALA A 234 -4.23 -7.79 -4.10
C ALA A 234 -3.25 -7.96 -5.27
N THR A 235 -3.79 -7.97 -6.47
CA THR A 235 -3.00 -7.96 -7.71
C THR A 235 -3.10 -6.61 -8.38
N PHE A 236 -1.96 -6.13 -8.93
CA PHE A 236 -1.88 -4.85 -9.59
C PHE A 236 -1.86 -4.98 -11.10
N THR A 237 -2.51 -4.05 -11.78
CA THR A 237 -2.45 -3.86 -13.23
C THR A 237 -2.21 -2.40 -13.53
N THR A 238 -1.64 -2.11 -14.69
CA THR A 238 -1.41 -0.74 -15.15
C THR A 238 -1.78 -0.58 -16.60
N SER A 239 -2.17 0.65 -16.97
CA SER A 239 -2.31 1.08 -18.35
C SER A 239 -1.77 2.49 -18.54
N TYR A 240 -1.33 2.81 -19.75
CA TYR A 240 -0.87 4.14 -20.11
C TYR A 240 -1.67 4.67 -21.29
N THR A 241 -2.30 5.82 -21.10
CA THR A 241 -3.02 6.54 -22.15
C THR A 241 -2.13 7.63 -22.72
N GLN A 242 -2.04 7.70 -24.05
CA GLN A 242 -1.20 8.65 -24.79
C GLN A 242 -2.00 9.91 -25.19
N GLY A 243 -1.29 10.99 -25.52
CA GLY A 243 -1.84 12.19 -26.14
C GLY A 243 -2.14 13.32 -25.17
N GLU A 244 -3.06 14.22 -25.53
CA GLU A 244 -3.34 15.45 -24.76
C GLU A 244 -3.75 15.20 -23.30
N ASN A 245 -4.41 14.07 -23.04
CA ASN A 245 -4.80 13.65 -21.69
C ASN A 245 -3.97 12.44 -21.22
N ALA A 246 -2.68 12.44 -21.55
CA ALA A 246 -1.80 11.34 -21.17
C ALA A 246 -1.78 11.15 -19.65
N HIS A 247 -2.01 9.91 -19.21
CA HIS A 247 -2.03 9.51 -17.80
C HIS A 247 -1.62 8.05 -17.64
N LEU A 248 -1.13 7.75 -16.46
CA LEU A 248 -0.80 6.41 -16.01
C LEU A 248 -1.88 5.95 -15.02
N ASP A 249 -2.57 4.87 -15.36
CA ASP A 249 -3.51 4.23 -14.44
C ASP A 249 -2.83 3.06 -13.74
N LEU A 250 -3.12 2.93 -12.48
CA LEU A 250 -2.76 1.79 -11.64
C LEU A 250 -4.04 1.27 -10.99
N SER A 251 -4.37 0.01 -11.18
CA SER A 251 -5.52 -0.64 -10.59
C SER A 251 -5.10 -1.78 -9.68
N MET A 252 -5.72 -1.86 -8.50
CA MET A 252 -5.55 -2.93 -7.54
C MET A 252 -6.83 -3.75 -7.45
N ASP A 253 -6.78 -5.03 -7.82
CA ASP A 253 -7.92 -5.94 -7.77
C ASP A 253 -8.18 -6.43 -6.33
N THR A 254 -9.34 -6.09 -5.79
CA THR A 254 -9.75 -6.42 -4.41
C THR A 254 -10.82 -7.53 -4.35
N LYS A 255 -11.06 -8.25 -5.44
CA LYS A 255 -12.14 -9.25 -5.56
C LYS A 255 -12.18 -10.32 -4.46
N ASN A 256 -11.05 -10.59 -3.85
CA ASN A 256 -10.93 -11.61 -2.81
C ASN A 256 -11.16 -11.03 -1.40
N ILE A 257 -11.11 -9.71 -1.25
CA ILE A 257 -11.28 -9.02 0.05
C ILE A 257 -12.75 -8.68 0.27
N PHE A 258 -13.39 -8.03 -0.69
CA PHE A 258 -14.78 -7.59 -0.55
C PHE A 258 -15.72 -8.61 -1.18
N ILE A 259 -16.31 -9.46 -0.36
CA ILE A 259 -17.25 -10.50 -0.76
C ILE A 259 -18.58 -10.31 -0.04
N ASN A 260 -19.66 -10.82 -0.63
CA ASN A 260 -20.91 -10.99 0.10
C ASN A 260 -20.77 -12.15 1.08
N TYR A 261 -21.32 -11.97 2.28
CA TYR A 261 -21.23 -12.92 3.38
C TYR A 261 -22.52 -12.88 4.19
N ASP A 262 -22.71 -13.93 4.96
CA ASP A 262 -23.77 -14.02 5.95
C ASP A 262 -23.15 -14.39 7.31
N ILE A 263 -23.53 -13.67 8.36
CA ILE A 263 -23.17 -14.01 9.74
C ILE A 263 -24.44 -14.42 10.43
N PRO A 264 -24.52 -15.63 11.03
CA PRO A 264 -25.69 -16.08 11.72
C PRO A 264 -26.13 -15.09 12.81
N THR A 265 -27.42 -14.97 13.02
CA THR A 265 -27.97 -14.09 14.05
C THR A 265 -28.08 -14.83 15.37
N PRO A 266 -27.50 -14.29 16.47
CA PRO A 266 -27.66 -14.88 17.80
C PRO A 266 -29.14 -15.06 18.19
N GLN A 267 -29.47 -16.20 18.81
CA GLN A 267 -30.81 -16.50 19.30
C GLN A 267 -30.92 -16.18 20.78
N PHE A 268 -32.04 -15.55 21.16
CA PHE A 268 -32.29 -15.19 22.55
C PHE A 268 -32.17 -16.42 23.47
N TYR A 269 -31.39 -16.26 24.52
CA TYR A 269 -31.20 -17.24 25.58
C TYR A 269 -31.11 -16.53 26.94
N GLU A 270 -31.93 -16.92 27.90
CA GLU A 270 -31.91 -16.42 29.27
C GLU A 270 -31.61 -17.56 30.26
N LEU A 271 -30.61 -17.33 31.07
CA LEU A 271 -30.25 -18.27 32.12
C LEU A 271 -31.25 -18.14 33.29
N ASP A 272 -31.76 -19.26 33.82
CA ASP A 272 -32.51 -19.24 35.06
C ASP A 272 -31.60 -19.52 36.28
N PRO A 273 -31.05 -18.46 36.90
CA PRO A 273 -30.09 -18.62 37.98
C PRO A 273 -30.73 -19.22 39.26
N SER A 274 -32.04 -19.05 39.46
CA SER A 274 -32.71 -19.56 40.66
C SER A 274 -32.81 -21.08 40.65
N SER A 275 -33.11 -21.69 39.51
CA SER A 275 -33.10 -23.12 39.29
C SER A 275 -31.70 -23.72 39.42
N ILE A 276 -30.70 -23.08 38.84
CA ILE A 276 -29.30 -23.53 38.85
C ILE A 276 -28.68 -23.45 40.24
N ALA A 277 -28.96 -22.38 40.99
CA ALA A 277 -28.42 -22.17 42.33
C ALA A 277 -28.83 -23.24 43.34
N LEU A 278 -29.90 -23.98 43.10
CA LEU A 278 -30.37 -25.04 44.00
C LEU A 278 -29.67 -26.39 43.78
N THR A 279 -29.42 -26.77 42.53
CA THR A 279 -28.99 -28.15 42.22
C THR A 279 -27.75 -28.24 41.34
N GLY A 280 -27.37 -27.14 40.70
CA GLY A 280 -26.45 -27.17 39.59
C GLY A 280 -27.07 -27.84 38.37
N THR A 281 -26.57 -27.56 37.20
CA THR A 281 -27.04 -28.19 35.94
C THR A 281 -26.01 -28.10 34.83
N ARG A 282 -26.11 -29.04 33.90
CA ARG A 282 -25.41 -28.92 32.61
C ARG A 282 -26.44 -28.48 31.59
N VAL A 283 -26.11 -27.38 30.91
CA VAL A 283 -26.90 -26.81 29.83
C VAL A 283 -26.13 -27.02 28.53
N THR A 284 -26.77 -27.67 27.58
CA THR A 284 -26.29 -27.79 26.20
C THR A 284 -27.14 -26.89 25.32
N MET A 285 -26.50 -26.04 24.55
CA MET A 285 -27.16 -25.05 23.71
C MET A 285 -26.52 -25.00 22.33
N SER A 286 -27.27 -24.52 21.34
CA SER A 286 -26.70 -24.24 20.01
C SER A 286 -25.71 -23.07 20.08
N GLU A 287 -24.87 -22.97 19.06
CA GLU A 287 -23.93 -21.86 18.98
C GLU A 287 -24.62 -20.49 18.92
N GLU A 288 -25.82 -20.38 18.29
CA GLU A 288 -26.57 -19.13 18.24
C GLU A 288 -27.00 -18.67 19.65
N CYS A 289 -27.41 -19.61 20.51
CA CYS A 289 -27.73 -19.30 21.91
C CYS A 289 -26.48 -18.93 22.70
N PHE A 290 -25.36 -19.61 22.48
CA PHE A 290 -24.10 -19.26 23.11
C PHE A 290 -23.64 -17.87 22.68
N ASN A 291 -23.74 -17.54 21.39
CA ASN A 291 -23.43 -16.21 20.87
C ASN A 291 -24.29 -15.13 21.51
N TYR A 292 -25.56 -15.39 21.81
CA TYR A 292 -26.39 -14.44 22.53
C TYR A 292 -25.84 -14.14 23.94
N ILE A 293 -25.34 -15.15 24.66
CA ILE A 293 -24.73 -14.97 25.99
C ILE A 293 -23.51 -14.08 25.92
N ILE A 294 -22.64 -14.30 24.94
CA ILE A 294 -21.35 -13.58 24.84
C ILE A 294 -21.47 -12.24 24.11
N GLN A 295 -22.59 -11.98 23.41
CA GLN A 295 -22.77 -10.78 22.58
C GLN A 295 -22.62 -9.47 23.37
N HIS A 296 -23.07 -9.43 24.60
CA HIS A 296 -22.97 -8.22 25.45
C HIS A 296 -21.51 -7.81 25.76
N LYS A 297 -20.58 -8.76 25.64
CA LYS A 297 -19.14 -8.47 25.80
C LYS A 297 -18.54 -7.80 24.58
N PHE A 298 -19.17 -7.98 23.42
CA PHE A 298 -18.72 -7.52 22.12
C PHE A 298 -19.52 -6.30 21.64
N ASP A 299 -19.73 -5.33 22.52
CA ASP A 299 -20.40 -4.08 22.16
C ASP A 299 -19.63 -3.40 21.02
N ALA A 300 -20.33 -3.14 19.92
CA ALA A 300 -19.75 -2.62 18.68
C ALA A 300 -18.96 -1.31 18.87
N GLU A 301 -19.32 -0.51 19.89
CA GLU A 301 -18.60 0.73 20.22
C GLU A 301 -17.19 0.46 20.78
N SER A 302 -16.95 -0.71 21.40
CA SER A 302 -15.66 -1.05 22.01
C SER A 302 -14.56 -1.39 21.01
N TYR A 303 -14.91 -1.66 19.76
CA TYR A 303 -13.99 -2.13 18.72
C TYR A 303 -13.81 -1.18 17.55
N ASN A 304 -14.24 0.07 17.67
CA ASN A 304 -13.90 1.09 16.69
C ASN A 304 -12.39 1.41 16.78
N LEU A 305 -11.68 1.13 15.72
CA LEU A 305 -10.27 1.48 15.59
C LEU A 305 -10.12 2.97 15.32
N ASP A 306 -9.04 3.57 15.79
CA ASP A 306 -8.73 4.97 15.47
C ASP A 306 -8.74 5.19 13.96
N PRO A 307 -9.39 6.24 13.46
CA PRO A 307 -9.40 6.57 12.05
C PRO A 307 -7.98 6.75 11.52
N LEU A 308 -7.74 6.31 10.30
CA LEU A 308 -6.50 6.60 9.57
C LEU A 308 -6.75 7.75 8.62
N THR A 309 -5.88 8.76 8.65
CA THR A 309 -5.93 9.86 7.67
C THR A 309 -4.79 9.72 6.67
N LEU A 310 -5.12 9.69 5.37
CA LEU A 310 -4.17 9.67 4.27
C LEU A 310 -4.50 10.80 3.31
N GLY A 311 -3.59 11.77 3.16
CA GLY A 311 -3.76 12.89 2.24
C GLY A 311 -5.02 13.74 2.47
N GLY A 312 -5.46 13.87 3.72
CA GLY A 312 -6.68 14.60 4.09
C GLY A 312 -7.98 13.78 4.01
N TYR A 313 -7.91 12.53 3.54
CA TYR A 313 -9.05 11.60 3.53
C TYR A 313 -9.04 10.73 4.79
N GLU A 314 -10.18 10.65 5.46
CA GLU A 314 -10.34 9.87 6.69
C GLU A 314 -10.92 8.48 6.38
N PHE A 315 -10.27 7.44 6.89
CA PHE A 315 -10.69 6.04 6.77
C PHE A 315 -11.07 5.52 8.15
N LYS A 316 -12.36 5.23 8.33
CA LYS A 316 -12.94 4.71 9.58
C LYS A 316 -13.03 3.21 9.49
N PHE A 317 -12.42 2.53 10.43
CA PHE A 317 -12.46 1.08 10.54
C PHE A 317 -13.40 0.67 11.66
N GLY A 318 -14.27 -0.27 11.40
CA GLY A 318 -15.18 -0.85 12.40
C GLY A 318 -15.11 -2.36 12.39
N LEU A 319 -15.36 -2.95 13.55
CA LEU A 319 -15.51 -4.38 13.74
C LEU A 319 -16.87 -4.59 14.42
N ASN A 320 -17.80 -5.27 13.73
CA ASN A 320 -19.17 -5.44 14.19
C ASN A 320 -19.58 -6.92 14.08
N ASN A 321 -20.70 -7.25 14.69
CA ASN A 321 -21.35 -8.56 14.52
C ASN A 321 -20.39 -9.74 14.76
N LEU A 322 -19.63 -9.71 15.86
CA LEU A 322 -18.81 -10.86 16.23
C LEU A 322 -19.69 -12.07 16.51
N TYR A 323 -19.30 -13.20 15.91
CA TYR A 323 -19.98 -14.47 16.05
C TYR A 323 -18.95 -15.59 16.24
N PHE A 324 -19.13 -16.38 17.29
CA PHE A 324 -18.32 -17.56 17.55
C PHE A 324 -18.95 -18.75 16.83
N ASP A 325 -18.22 -19.30 15.87
CA ASP A 325 -18.63 -20.41 15.02
C ASP A 325 -17.95 -21.69 15.49
N VAL A 326 -18.75 -22.62 16.02
CA VAL A 326 -18.34 -23.98 16.41
C VAL A 326 -18.49 -24.89 15.19
N ASP A 327 -17.67 -24.67 14.16
CA ASP A 327 -17.79 -25.39 12.87
C ASP A 327 -17.70 -26.90 13.02
N ALA A 328 -18.81 -27.57 12.73
CA ALA A 328 -18.93 -29.04 12.74
C ALA A 328 -18.06 -29.74 11.66
N SER A 329 -17.56 -29.00 10.67
CA SER A 329 -16.74 -29.56 9.59
C SER A 329 -15.23 -29.36 9.84
N SER A 330 -14.85 -28.61 10.85
CA SER A 330 -13.47 -28.20 11.14
C SER A 330 -12.94 -28.81 12.44
N THR A 331 -11.63 -28.92 12.56
CA THR A 331 -10.95 -29.29 13.81
C THR A 331 -10.74 -28.08 14.74
N LYS A 332 -11.17 -26.88 14.31
CA LYS A 332 -10.98 -25.62 15.02
C LYS A 332 -12.29 -24.83 14.97
N SER A 333 -12.53 -24.05 16.00
CA SER A 333 -13.58 -23.04 15.97
C SER A 333 -13.11 -21.79 15.25
N ASN A 334 -14.07 -20.97 14.83
CA ASN A 334 -13.77 -19.71 14.16
C ASN A 334 -14.47 -18.55 14.89
N ILE A 335 -13.97 -17.35 14.68
CA ILE A 335 -14.69 -16.11 14.94
C ILE A 335 -14.99 -15.44 13.62
N LEU A 336 -16.28 -15.25 13.35
CA LEU A 336 -16.76 -14.46 12.24
C LEU A 336 -17.02 -13.04 12.71
N ALA A 337 -16.66 -12.04 11.92
CA ALA A 337 -16.98 -10.66 12.21
C ALA A 337 -17.14 -9.85 10.92
N GLU A 338 -17.98 -8.82 11.01
CA GLU A 338 -18.08 -7.82 9.97
C GLU A 338 -16.98 -6.75 10.19
N VAL A 339 -16.06 -6.65 9.24
CA VAL A 339 -15.10 -5.54 9.21
C VAL A 339 -15.60 -4.49 8.22
N SER A 340 -15.58 -3.23 8.62
CA SER A 340 -15.94 -2.11 7.75
C SER A 340 -14.77 -1.15 7.58
N ILE A 341 -14.66 -0.60 6.36
CA ILE A 341 -13.87 0.59 6.05
C ILE A 341 -14.84 1.60 5.47
N ASN A 342 -15.07 2.70 6.18
CA ASN A 342 -16.13 3.66 5.84
C ASN A 342 -17.48 2.91 5.68
N ASN A 343 -18.03 2.92 4.47
CA ASN A 343 -19.31 2.27 4.16
C ASN A 343 -19.17 0.87 3.55
N LEU A 344 -17.95 0.44 3.29
CA LEU A 344 -17.65 -0.86 2.68
C LEU A 344 -17.45 -1.91 3.77
N LYS A 345 -18.06 -3.09 3.57
CA LYS A 345 -18.05 -4.18 4.54
C LYS A 345 -17.41 -5.43 3.95
N THR A 346 -16.76 -6.22 4.81
CA THR A 346 -16.24 -7.54 4.46
C THR A 346 -16.30 -8.47 5.66
N LEU A 347 -16.21 -9.78 5.39
CA LEU A 347 -16.14 -10.80 6.42
C LEU A 347 -14.70 -10.95 6.91
N LEU A 348 -14.51 -10.87 8.22
CA LEU A 348 -13.36 -11.43 8.90
C LEU A 348 -13.74 -12.85 9.36
N ASN A 349 -12.90 -13.82 9.03
CA ASN A 349 -13.01 -15.19 9.54
C ASN A 349 -11.67 -15.55 10.19
N ALA A 350 -11.66 -15.64 11.53
CA ALA A 350 -10.48 -15.93 12.33
C ALA A 350 -10.54 -17.35 12.87
N SER A 351 -9.56 -18.20 12.52
CA SER A 351 -9.37 -19.50 13.13
C SER A 351 -8.77 -19.35 14.52
N ILE A 352 -9.37 -19.95 15.53
CA ILE A 352 -9.03 -19.76 16.93
C ILE A 352 -8.72 -21.08 17.63
N LYS A 353 -7.95 -20.95 18.72
CA LYS A 353 -7.71 -22.01 19.68
C LYS A 353 -8.28 -21.58 21.04
N GLU A 354 -9.21 -22.39 21.57
CA GLU A 354 -9.82 -22.15 22.84
C GLU A 354 -8.94 -22.66 23.98
N THR A 355 -8.83 -21.87 25.05
CA THR A 355 -8.18 -22.25 26.31
C THR A 355 -9.07 -21.92 27.48
N VAL A 356 -9.54 -22.93 28.20
CA VAL A 356 -10.34 -22.75 29.42
C VAL A 356 -9.42 -22.58 30.62
N VAL A 357 -9.47 -21.41 31.24
CA VAL A 357 -8.68 -21.11 32.45
C VAL A 357 -9.54 -21.34 33.68
N LYS A 358 -9.08 -22.18 34.60
CA LYS A 358 -9.78 -22.50 35.85
C LYS A 358 -9.02 -21.94 37.06
N GLU A 359 -9.79 -21.41 38.01
CA GLU A 359 -9.32 -21.02 39.34
C GLU A 359 -10.20 -21.69 40.39
N SER A 360 -9.58 -22.35 41.39
CA SER A 360 -10.30 -23.09 42.46
C SER A 360 -11.34 -24.10 41.94
N ASN A 361 -11.06 -24.79 40.83
CA ASN A 361 -11.92 -25.73 40.09
C ASN A 361 -13.12 -25.15 39.36
N TYR A 362 -13.19 -23.83 39.21
CA TYR A 362 -14.22 -23.14 38.44
C TYR A 362 -13.58 -22.44 37.23
N VAL A 363 -14.34 -22.31 36.13
CA VAL A 363 -13.92 -21.56 34.94
C VAL A 363 -13.91 -20.09 35.32
N LYS A 364 -12.72 -19.47 35.24
CA LYS A 364 -12.54 -18.05 35.42
C LYS A 364 -12.77 -17.28 34.13
N GLU A 365 -12.21 -17.82 33.06
CA GLU A 365 -12.27 -17.21 31.75
C GLU A 365 -12.06 -18.26 30.66
N VAL A 366 -12.56 -17.99 29.47
CA VAL A 366 -12.24 -18.70 28.24
C VAL A 366 -11.46 -17.74 27.36
N LYS A 367 -10.29 -18.17 26.91
CA LYS A 367 -9.39 -17.41 26.04
C LYS A 367 -9.46 -17.99 24.65
N PHE A 368 -9.55 -17.11 23.67
CA PHE A 368 -9.50 -17.44 22.26
C PHE A 368 -8.27 -16.83 21.65
N ASP A 369 -7.27 -17.67 21.38
CA ASP A 369 -6.02 -17.26 20.72
C ASP A 369 -6.23 -17.34 19.22
N VAL A 370 -6.11 -16.23 18.51
CA VAL A 370 -6.24 -16.17 17.05
C VAL A 370 -4.97 -16.73 16.40
N GLU A 371 -5.11 -17.82 15.63
CA GLU A 371 -3.99 -18.47 14.95
C GLU A 371 -3.79 -17.94 13.53
N SER A 372 -4.89 -17.68 12.83
CA SER A 372 -4.89 -17.11 11.48
C SER A 372 -6.24 -16.47 11.18
N PHE A 373 -6.26 -15.52 10.27
CA PHE A 373 -7.55 -14.97 9.81
C PHE A 373 -7.54 -14.62 8.34
N THR A 374 -8.73 -14.52 7.76
CA THR A 374 -8.97 -14.05 6.40
C THR A 374 -9.84 -12.81 6.42
N LEU A 375 -9.60 -11.91 5.48
CA LEU A 375 -10.53 -10.85 5.10
C LEU A 375 -11.15 -11.23 3.76
N GLY A 376 -12.45 -11.46 3.77
CA GLY A 376 -13.10 -12.13 2.64
C GLY A 376 -12.47 -13.50 2.43
N LYS A 377 -11.82 -13.71 1.27
CA LYS A 377 -11.09 -14.96 0.95
C LYS A 377 -9.57 -14.80 1.03
N THR A 378 -9.08 -13.64 1.41
CA THR A 378 -7.64 -13.36 1.45
C THR A 378 -7.09 -13.65 2.83
N LEU A 379 -6.09 -14.56 2.91
CA LEU A 379 -5.37 -14.85 4.14
C LEU A 379 -4.52 -13.61 4.50
N VAL A 380 -4.68 -13.13 5.72
CA VAL A 380 -3.94 -12.00 6.27
C VAL A 380 -2.94 -12.51 7.30
N PRO A 381 -1.66 -12.12 7.23
CA PRO A 381 -0.69 -12.47 8.26
C PRO A 381 -1.11 -11.89 9.61
N ASN A 382 -1.13 -12.72 10.65
CA ASN A 382 -1.49 -12.27 12.00
C ASN A 382 -0.27 -11.68 12.73
N ASP A 383 0.20 -10.53 12.24
CA ASP A 383 1.32 -9.81 12.86
C ASP A 383 0.79 -8.77 13.87
N ASN A 384 0.04 -9.20 14.89
CA ASN A 384 -0.51 -8.39 15.99
C ASN A 384 -1.80 -7.60 15.68
N PHE A 385 -2.64 -8.09 14.77
CA PHE A 385 -3.93 -7.44 14.47
C PHE A 385 -4.96 -7.68 15.59
N PHE A 386 -4.96 -8.88 16.16
CA PHE A 386 -5.80 -9.24 17.30
C PHE A 386 -4.97 -9.82 18.43
N ASP A 387 -5.10 -9.19 19.60
CA ASP A 387 -4.76 -9.83 20.85
C ASP A 387 -5.80 -10.93 21.17
N GLN A 388 -5.55 -11.64 22.23
CA GLN A 388 -6.43 -12.67 22.76
C GLN A 388 -7.83 -12.12 23.10
N ILE A 389 -8.88 -12.79 22.64
CA ILE A 389 -10.26 -12.50 23.07
C ILE A 389 -10.52 -13.29 24.35
N VAL A 390 -11.07 -12.63 25.36
CA VAL A 390 -11.31 -13.22 26.67
C VAL A 390 -12.77 -13.08 27.06
N ILE A 391 -13.44 -14.21 27.34
CA ILE A 391 -14.79 -14.28 27.90
C ILE A 391 -14.68 -14.67 29.39
N ASP A 392 -15.05 -13.79 30.27
CA ASP A 392 -15.00 -14.01 31.73
C ASP A 392 -16.22 -14.77 32.29
N GLU A 393 -16.11 -15.22 33.51
CA GLU A 393 -17.17 -15.94 34.22
C GLU A 393 -18.46 -15.11 34.32
N ASP A 394 -18.36 -13.79 34.53
CA ASP A 394 -19.53 -12.93 34.64
C ASP A 394 -20.36 -12.90 33.37
N THR A 395 -19.69 -12.84 32.21
CA THR A 395 -20.34 -12.99 30.88
C THR A 395 -21.01 -14.35 30.74
N LEU A 396 -20.31 -15.45 31.06
CA LEU A 396 -20.85 -16.81 30.95
C LEU A 396 -22.02 -17.07 31.88
N THR A 397 -22.12 -16.34 32.99
CA THR A 397 -23.22 -16.42 33.96
C THR A 397 -24.29 -15.33 33.77
N GLN A 398 -24.20 -14.54 32.69
CA GLN A 398 -25.10 -13.41 32.44
C GLN A 398 -25.22 -12.43 33.62
N GLY A 399 -24.13 -12.13 34.33
CA GLY A 399 -24.11 -11.24 35.47
C GLY A 399 -24.52 -11.89 36.79
N HIS A 400 -24.73 -13.22 36.82
CA HIS A 400 -25.15 -13.95 38.01
C HIS A 400 -24.01 -14.68 38.73
N SER A 401 -22.77 -14.29 38.53
CA SER A 401 -21.55 -14.90 39.12
C SER A 401 -21.52 -14.96 40.64
N ASN A 402 -22.35 -14.15 41.35
CA ASN A 402 -22.54 -14.20 42.78
C ASN A 402 -23.41 -15.35 43.26
N PHE A 403 -24.24 -15.95 42.39
CA PHE A 403 -25.19 -17.01 42.74
C PHE A 403 -24.81 -18.37 42.18
N ILE A 404 -24.16 -18.34 41.00
CA ILE A 404 -23.77 -19.52 40.24
C ILE A 404 -22.34 -19.39 39.76
N LYS A 405 -21.65 -20.50 39.63
CA LYS A 405 -20.30 -20.62 39.09
C LYS A 405 -20.28 -21.53 37.89
N VAL A 406 -19.39 -21.27 36.97
CA VAL A 406 -19.14 -22.18 35.83
C VAL A 406 -18.10 -23.21 36.27
N LYS A 407 -18.50 -24.48 36.32
CA LYS A 407 -17.60 -25.58 36.65
C LYS A 407 -16.81 -26.07 35.45
N ASP A 408 -17.48 -26.12 34.30
CA ASP A 408 -16.90 -26.62 33.05
C ASP A 408 -17.58 -26.03 31.82
N ILE A 409 -16.86 -25.96 30.73
CA ILE A 409 -17.36 -25.58 29.39
C ILE A 409 -16.73 -26.50 28.35
N GLU A 410 -17.54 -27.03 27.44
CA GLU A 410 -17.12 -27.91 26.37
C GLU A 410 -17.73 -27.43 25.03
N PHE A 411 -16.87 -27.36 24.01
CA PHE A 411 -17.25 -27.02 22.64
C PHE A 411 -17.36 -28.30 21.83
N ASN A 412 -18.60 -28.69 21.50
CA ASN A 412 -18.88 -29.89 20.73
C ASN A 412 -19.00 -29.58 19.24
N ARG A 413 -17.86 -29.69 18.55
CA ARG A 413 -17.77 -29.40 17.12
C ARG A 413 -18.56 -30.33 16.20
N ASP A 414 -18.82 -31.58 16.65
CA ASP A 414 -19.59 -32.54 15.86
C ASP A 414 -21.05 -32.10 15.64
N ASN A 415 -21.60 -31.36 16.58
CA ASN A 415 -23.00 -30.92 16.60
C ASN A 415 -23.17 -29.38 16.50
N GLY A 416 -22.10 -28.58 16.52
CA GLY A 416 -22.19 -27.12 16.61
C GLY A 416 -22.81 -26.67 17.95
N GLU A 417 -22.50 -27.35 19.05
CA GLU A 417 -23.12 -27.10 20.35
C GLU A 417 -22.06 -26.67 21.40
N VAL A 418 -22.49 -25.88 22.38
CA VAL A 418 -21.70 -25.54 23.57
C VAL A 418 -22.42 -26.10 24.79
N SER A 419 -21.68 -26.80 25.62
CA SER A 419 -22.18 -27.32 26.91
C SER A 419 -21.51 -26.60 28.06
N ILE A 420 -22.30 -25.99 28.96
CA ILE A 420 -21.80 -25.29 30.15
C ILE A 420 -22.36 -26.00 31.40
N THR A 421 -21.48 -26.38 32.30
CA THR A 421 -21.87 -26.95 33.58
C THR A 421 -21.84 -25.87 34.67
N TYR A 422 -23.00 -25.49 35.15
CA TYR A 422 -23.16 -24.54 36.23
C TYR A 422 -23.34 -25.26 37.59
N VAL A 423 -22.87 -24.62 38.66
CA VAL A 423 -23.02 -25.06 40.03
C VAL A 423 -23.33 -23.88 40.94
N PRO A 424 -23.95 -24.10 42.11
CA PRO A 424 -24.14 -23.03 43.10
C PRO A 424 -22.83 -22.37 43.51
N ALA A 425 -22.85 -21.05 43.70
CA ALA A 425 -21.73 -20.31 44.30
C ALA A 425 -21.80 -20.56 45.82
N ILE A 426 -20.95 -21.44 46.34
CA ILE A 426 -20.88 -21.80 47.79
C ILE A 426 -19.82 -20.94 48.44
#